data_9055fe3556d11b0083c6ffe5f479a468
#
_entry.id   9055fe3556d11b0083c6ffe5f479a468
#
_cell.length_a   1.000
_cell.length_b   1.000
_cell.length_c   1.000
_cell.angle_alpha   90.00
_cell.angle_beta   90.00
_cell.angle_gamma   90.00
#
_symmetry.space_group_name_H-M   'P 1'
#
loop_
_entity.id
_entity.type
_entity.pdbx_description
1 polymer ?
#
loop_
_entity_poly.entity_id
_entity_poly.type
_entity_poly.pdbx_seq_one_letter_code
_entity_poly.pdbx_strand_id
1 'polypeptide(L)'
;MLFVKEHLSAGNSYNWTDEFIFDGTPSRRLFDRQNGNQLLFIINLYASQNDKFSGDHVQRVEEMLVNKLPEDVKSEISVLNWLKENGELFLISQ
;
A
#
# COMPACT_ATOMS: atom_id res chain seq x y z
N MET A 1 -9.86 2.86 -10.40
CA MET A 1 -10.62 2.05 -9.45
C MET A 1 -9.98 2.12 -8.08
N LEU A 2 -10.79 2.30 -7.04
CA LEU A 2 -10.28 2.36 -5.67
C LEU A 2 -10.54 1.04 -4.97
N PHE A 3 -9.51 0.56 -4.28
CA PHE A 3 -9.65 -0.63 -3.45
C PHE A 3 -10.05 -0.21 -2.04
N VAL A 4 -10.73 -1.10 -1.35
CA VAL A 4 -11.26 -0.86 -0.02
C VAL A 4 -10.82 -1.98 0.93
N LYS A 5 -11.15 -1.81 2.21
CA LYS A 5 -10.76 -2.74 3.28
C LYS A 5 -11.01 -4.20 2.94
N GLU A 6 -12.13 -4.48 2.29
CA GLU A 6 -12.54 -5.85 1.97
C GLU A 6 -11.63 -6.54 0.97
N HIS A 7 -10.82 -5.77 0.23
CA HIS A 7 -9.85 -6.35 -0.70
C HIS A 7 -8.59 -6.85 0.00
N LEU A 8 -8.36 -6.46 1.24
CA LEU A 8 -7.18 -6.87 2.00
C LEU A 8 -7.40 -8.23 2.66
N SER A 9 -6.36 -9.07 2.66
CA SER A 9 -6.45 -10.40 3.28
C SER A 9 -6.55 -10.32 4.80
N ALA A 10 -5.94 -9.31 5.41
CA ALA A 10 -5.93 -9.13 6.85
C ALA A 10 -6.61 -7.82 7.26
N GLY A 11 -7.66 -7.43 6.54
CA GLY A 11 -8.31 -6.13 6.74
C GLY A 11 -8.74 -5.85 8.17
N ASN A 12 -9.17 -6.88 8.91
CA ASN A 12 -9.61 -6.71 10.28
C ASN A 12 -8.45 -6.60 11.29
N SER A 13 -7.23 -6.86 10.88
CA SER A 13 -6.06 -6.79 11.74
C SER A 13 -5.47 -5.39 11.87
N TYR A 14 -5.91 -4.48 11.02
CA TYR A 14 -5.37 -3.12 11.01
C TYR A 14 -6.25 -2.18 11.83
N ASN A 15 -5.66 -1.04 12.18
CA ASN A 15 -6.41 0.03 12.83
C ASN A 15 -7.08 0.90 11.77
N TRP A 16 -8.34 1.17 11.94
CA TRP A 16 -9.14 1.97 11.00
C TRP A 16 -9.70 3.18 11.73
N THR A 17 -9.73 4.32 11.04
CA THR A 17 -10.27 5.55 11.59
C THR A 17 -10.96 6.38 10.52
N ASP A 18 -11.99 7.10 10.91
CA ASP A 18 -12.64 8.09 10.04
C ASP A 18 -12.16 9.51 10.33
N GLU A 19 -11.29 9.68 11.32
CA GLU A 19 -10.82 10.98 11.76
C GLU A 19 -9.80 11.62 10.83
N PHE A 20 -9.10 10.80 10.06
CA PHE A 20 -8.05 11.30 9.16
C PHE A 20 -8.21 10.66 7.79
N ILE A 21 -8.26 11.50 6.76
CA ILE A 21 -8.38 11.04 5.38
C ILE A 21 -7.02 11.19 4.70
N PHE A 22 -6.51 10.08 4.20
CA PHE A 22 -5.29 10.07 3.38
C PHE A 22 -5.72 10.28 1.93
N ASP A 23 -5.33 11.42 1.35
CA ASP A 23 -5.65 11.70 -0.04
C ASP A 23 -4.55 12.50 -0.72
N GLY A 24 -4.67 12.71 -2.01
CA GLY A 24 -3.71 13.49 -2.78
C GLY A 24 -2.41 12.74 -3.03
N THR A 25 -1.29 13.37 -2.71
CA THR A 25 0.04 12.81 -2.94
C THR A 25 0.66 12.31 -1.64
N PRO A 26 1.58 11.34 -1.73
CA PRO A 26 2.28 10.87 -0.54
C PRO A 26 3.16 11.98 0.03
N SER A 27 3.35 11.96 1.34
CA SER A 27 4.13 12.98 2.04
C SER A 27 5.29 12.34 2.79
N ARG A 28 5.99 13.15 3.58
CA ARG A 28 7.07 12.65 4.44
C ARG A 28 6.58 12.07 5.76
N ARG A 29 5.27 11.99 5.92
CA ARG A 29 4.63 11.39 7.08
C ARG A 29 5.06 9.93 7.22
N LEU A 30 5.25 9.48 8.46
CA LEU A 30 5.65 8.09 8.70
C LEU A 30 4.56 7.13 8.26
N PHE A 31 4.98 6.06 7.61
CA PHE A 31 4.07 4.99 7.22
C PHE A 31 3.92 3.99 8.37
N ASP A 32 2.69 3.78 8.80
CA ASP A 32 2.36 2.84 9.86
C ASP A 32 1.72 1.59 9.24
N ARG A 33 2.40 0.47 9.34
CA ARG A 33 1.94 -0.80 8.75
C ARG A 33 0.64 -1.29 9.38
N GLN A 34 0.30 -0.82 10.56
CA GLN A 34 -0.94 -1.19 11.24
C GLN A 34 -2.10 -0.24 10.92
N ASN A 35 -1.84 0.84 10.23
CA ASN A 35 -2.86 1.82 9.85
C ASN A 35 -3.49 1.41 8.52
N GLY A 36 -4.71 0.85 8.58
CA GLY A 36 -5.39 0.36 7.39
C GLY A 36 -5.70 1.45 6.39
N ASN A 37 -6.05 2.65 6.86
CA ASN A 37 -6.34 3.78 5.98
C ASN A 37 -5.09 4.17 5.17
N GLN A 38 -3.94 4.24 5.83
CA GLN A 38 -2.69 4.60 5.17
C GLN A 38 -2.22 3.50 4.22
N LEU A 39 -2.40 2.25 4.62
CA LEU A 39 -2.07 1.10 3.78
C LEU A 39 -2.86 1.14 2.47
N LEU A 40 -4.18 1.35 2.55
CA LEU A 40 -5.02 1.46 1.36
C LEU A 40 -4.64 2.68 0.52
N PHE A 41 -4.30 3.78 1.16
CA PHE A 41 -3.87 4.99 0.45
C PHE A 41 -2.66 4.69 -0.44
N ILE A 42 -1.65 4.02 0.09
CA ILE A 42 -0.45 3.66 -0.67
C ILE A 42 -0.78 2.65 -1.77
N ILE A 43 -1.59 1.64 -1.47
CA ILE A 43 -2.00 0.65 -2.47
C ILE A 43 -2.74 1.32 -3.62
N ASN A 44 -3.67 2.23 -3.32
CA ASN A 44 -4.43 2.92 -4.35
C ASN A 44 -3.56 3.86 -5.18
N LEU A 45 -2.58 4.53 -4.55
CA LEU A 45 -1.63 5.36 -5.29
C LEU A 45 -0.81 4.51 -6.26
N TYR A 46 -0.31 3.37 -5.80
CA TYR A 46 0.46 2.47 -6.65
C TYR A 46 -0.40 1.95 -7.80
N ALA A 47 -1.64 1.56 -7.50
CA ALA A 47 -2.56 1.05 -8.51
C ALA A 47 -2.86 2.10 -9.58
N SER A 48 -3.00 3.36 -9.19
CA SER A 48 -3.29 4.43 -10.14
C SER A 48 -2.13 4.72 -11.09
N GLN A 49 -0.93 4.31 -10.72
CA GLN A 49 0.29 4.53 -11.51
C GLN A 49 0.75 3.28 -12.26
N ASN A 50 -0.02 2.21 -12.21
CA ASN A 50 0.36 0.94 -12.84
C ASN A 50 -0.86 0.34 -13.54
N ASP A 51 -0.87 0.44 -14.87
CA ASP A 51 -1.99 -0.02 -15.70
C ASP A 51 -2.26 -1.52 -15.60
N LYS A 52 -1.27 -2.28 -15.19
CA LYS A 52 -1.40 -3.74 -15.08
C LYS A 52 -1.88 -4.18 -13.72
N PHE A 53 -2.05 -3.26 -12.79
CA PHE A 53 -2.50 -3.59 -11.44
C PHE A 53 -3.98 -3.97 -11.46
N SER A 54 -4.30 -5.09 -10.83
CA SER A 54 -5.68 -5.59 -10.73
C SER A 54 -5.99 -5.97 -9.28
N GLY A 55 -7.25 -6.34 -9.04
CA GLY A 55 -7.68 -6.77 -7.71
C GLY A 55 -6.89 -7.96 -7.19
N ASP A 56 -6.42 -8.83 -8.09
CA ASP A 56 -5.62 -9.99 -7.69
C ASP A 56 -4.26 -9.59 -7.09
N HIS A 57 -3.78 -8.40 -7.39
CA HIS A 57 -2.49 -7.92 -6.92
C HIS A 57 -2.54 -7.24 -5.55
N VAL A 58 -3.73 -6.85 -5.10
CA VAL A 58 -3.89 -6.08 -3.86
C VAL A 58 -3.29 -6.82 -2.67
N GLN A 59 -3.60 -8.10 -2.52
CA GLN A 59 -3.11 -8.88 -1.39
C GLN A 59 -1.61 -9.12 -1.44
N ARG A 60 -1.03 -9.18 -2.63
CA ARG A 60 0.42 -9.32 -2.79
C ARG A 60 1.13 -8.05 -2.38
N VAL A 61 0.61 -6.89 -2.78
CA VAL A 61 1.16 -5.61 -2.37
C VAL A 61 1.00 -5.41 -0.86
N GLU A 62 -0.15 -5.79 -0.32
CA GLU A 62 -0.38 -5.77 1.12
C GLU A 62 0.71 -6.57 1.85
N GLU A 63 0.98 -7.78 1.41
CA GLU A 63 2.02 -8.60 2.02
C GLU A 63 3.39 -7.96 1.93
N MET A 64 3.72 -7.37 0.79
CA MET A 64 4.99 -6.68 0.63
C MET A 64 5.13 -5.54 1.64
N LEU A 65 4.10 -4.73 1.78
CA LEU A 65 4.12 -3.57 2.67
C LEU A 65 4.17 -3.96 4.14
N VAL A 66 3.50 -5.04 4.50
CA VAL A 66 3.42 -5.46 5.91
C VAL A 66 4.63 -6.30 6.32
N ASN A 67 5.06 -7.22 5.46
CA ASN A 67 6.03 -8.24 5.84
C ASN A 67 7.41 -8.09 5.21
N LYS A 68 7.52 -7.40 4.09
CA LYS A 68 8.78 -7.32 3.34
C LYS A 68 9.38 -5.93 3.27
N LEU A 69 8.65 -4.91 3.67
CA LEU A 69 9.14 -3.54 3.65
C LEU A 69 10.31 -3.38 4.62
N PRO A 70 11.48 -2.90 4.15
CA PRO A 70 12.63 -2.69 5.04
C PRO A 70 12.33 -1.67 6.14
N GLU A 71 12.95 -1.86 7.29
CA GLU A 71 12.73 -0.98 8.45
C GLU A 71 13.22 0.44 8.24
N ASP A 72 14.18 0.63 7.35
CA ASP A 72 14.72 1.95 7.04
C ASP A 72 13.87 2.73 6.04
N VAL A 73 12.87 2.09 5.43
CA VAL A 73 11.92 2.74 4.54
C VAL A 73 10.73 3.18 5.41
N LYS A 74 10.68 4.46 5.75
CA LYS A 74 9.78 4.93 6.82
C LYS A 74 8.69 5.90 6.38
N SER A 75 8.96 6.79 5.41
CA SER A 75 7.97 7.78 4.99
C SER A 75 7.09 7.25 3.87
N GLU A 76 5.91 7.86 3.71
CA GLU A 76 4.99 7.49 2.63
C GLU A 76 5.67 7.58 1.26
N ILE A 77 6.45 8.65 1.03
CA ILE A 77 7.15 8.83 -0.24
C ILE A 77 8.14 7.69 -0.46
N SER A 78 8.92 7.36 0.56
CA SER A 78 9.91 6.29 0.47
C SER A 78 9.25 4.93 0.26
N VAL A 79 8.13 4.70 0.94
CA VAL A 79 7.38 3.44 0.80
C VAL A 79 6.87 3.28 -0.63
N LEU A 80 6.27 4.34 -1.18
CA LEU A 80 5.76 4.28 -2.55
C LEU A 80 6.90 4.07 -3.56
N ASN A 81 8.03 4.75 -3.38
CA ASN A 81 9.18 4.57 -4.26
C ASN A 81 9.73 3.14 -4.17
N TRP A 82 9.84 2.60 -2.95
CA TRP A 82 10.26 1.22 -2.76
C TRP A 82 9.32 0.25 -3.48
N LEU A 83 8.03 0.50 -3.38
CA LEU A 83 7.02 -0.33 -4.02
C LEU A 83 7.14 -0.27 -5.55
N LYS A 84 7.39 0.91 -6.10
CA LYS A 84 7.59 1.06 -7.54
C LYS A 84 8.83 0.31 -8.03
N GLU A 85 9.88 0.29 -7.23
CA GLU A 85 11.13 -0.38 -7.60
C GLU A 85 11.04 -1.89 -7.49
N ASN A 86 10.25 -2.40 -6.55
CA ASN A 86 10.21 -3.84 -6.23
C ASN A 86 8.89 -4.51 -6.61
N GLY A 87 7.81 -3.76 -6.56
CA GLY A 87 6.48 -4.32 -6.77
C GLY A 87 6.26 -4.80 -8.20
N GLU A 88 6.83 -4.12 -9.16
CA GLU A 88 6.67 -4.49 -10.57
C GLU A 88 7.27 -5.87 -10.85
N LEU A 89 8.46 -6.13 -10.31
CA LEU A 89 9.07 -7.45 -10.44
C LEU A 89 8.22 -8.52 -9.77
N PHE A 90 7.66 -8.21 -8.62
CA PHE A 90 6.80 -9.12 -7.89
C PHE A 90 5.54 -9.45 -8.69
N LEU A 91 4.96 -8.46 -9.35
CA LEU A 91 3.76 -8.66 -10.15
C LEU A 91 4.06 -9.42 -11.45
N ILE A 92 5.21 -9.18 -12.06
CA ILE A 92 5.59 -9.82 -13.32
C ILE A 92 5.95 -11.29 -13.12
N SER A 93 6.48 -11.65 -11.98
CA SER A 93 6.95 -13.02 -11.71
C SER A 93 5.82 -14.03 -11.53
N GLN A 94 4.64 -13.68 -11.90
CA GLN A 94 3.47 -14.58 -11.84
C GLN A 94 3.42 -15.56 -13.02
#